data_ebe4b4e052b5add13c9157699d66e93e
#
_entry.id   ebe4b4e052b5add13c9157699d66e93e
#
_cell.length_a   1.000
_cell.length_b   1.000
_cell.length_c   1.000
_cell.angle_alpha   90.00
_cell.angle_beta   90.00
_cell.angle_gamma   90.00
#
_symmetry.space_group_name_H-M   'P 1'
#
loop_
_entity.id
_entity.type
_entity.pdbx_description
1 polymer ?
#
loop_
_entity_poly.entity_id
_entity_poly.type
_entity_poly.pdbx_seq_one_letter_code
_entity_poly.pdbx_strand_id
1 'polypeptide(L)'
;MDNNSDKNYQYCLLMTDFNIEIVGLMAACFTTGSFLPQVYKIWKHKRSDGISLSMYLFMLTGVILWIIYGLFIWSISVIIANFIAAIFQSIIIYYKLKLK
;
A
#
# COMPACT_ATOMS: atom_id res chain seq x y z
N MET A 1 7.94 -15.04 38.52
CA MET A 1 7.76 -14.96 37.06
C MET A 1 9.06 -15.32 36.38
N ASP A 2 8.99 -16.18 35.40
CA ASP A 2 10.18 -16.69 34.75
C ASP A 2 10.60 -15.73 33.62
N ASN A 3 11.79 -15.13 33.74
CA ASN A 3 12.30 -14.20 32.75
C ASN A 3 12.52 -14.88 31.40
N ASN A 4 12.85 -16.17 31.40
CA ASN A 4 13.06 -16.91 30.16
C ASN A 4 11.76 -17.07 29.37
N SER A 5 10.65 -17.28 30.06
CA SER A 5 9.35 -17.40 29.41
C SER A 5 8.97 -16.09 28.73
N ASP A 6 9.21 -14.96 29.39
CA ASP A 6 8.92 -13.64 28.84
C ASP A 6 9.77 -13.37 27.60
N LYS A 7 11.05 -13.73 27.65
CA LYS A 7 11.94 -13.54 26.52
C LYS A 7 11.52 -14.41 25.33
N ASN A 8 11.17 -15.68 25.58
CA ASN A 8 10.72 -16.58 24.53
C ASN A 8 9.45 -16.06 23.87
N TYR A 9 8.54 -15.54 24.66
CA TYR A 9 7.31 -14.97 24.14
C TYR A 9 7.60 -13.78 23.24
N GLN A 10 8.52 -12.89 23.66
CA GLN A 10 8.90 -11.75 22.88
C GLN A 10 9.56 -12.14 21.57
N TYR A 11 10.42 -13.15 21.59
CA TYR A 11 11.05 -13.64 20.36
C TYR A 11 10.01 -14.20 19.39
N CYS A 12 9.04 -14.94 19.90
CA CYS A 12 7.97 -15.47 19.06
C CYS A 12 7.16 -14.35 18.42
N LEU A 13 6.85 -13.31 19.18
CA LEU A 13 6.12 -12.16 18.64
C LEU A 13 6.92 -11.44 17.57
N LEU A 14 8.23 -11.24 17.81
CA LEU A 14 9.09 -10.58 16.83
C LEU A 14 9.19 -11.38 15.54
N MET A 15 9.35 -12.69 15.64
CA MET A 15 9.42 -13.54 14.46
C MET A 15 8.10 -13.58 13.71
N THR A 16 6.98 -13.61 14.44
CA THR A 16 5.66 -13.55 13.82
C THR A 16 5.46 -12.23 13.11
N ASP A 17 5.85 -11.12 13.76
CA ASP A 17 5.73 -9.80 13.15
C ASP A 17 6.59 -9.69 11.91
N PHE A 18 7.81 -10.23 11.95
CA PHE A 18 8.70 -10.22 10.79
C PHE A 18 8.12 -11.03 9.64
N ASN A 19 7.55 -12.20 9.90
CA ASN A 19 6.93 -13.03 8.88
C ASN A 19 5.71 -12.34 8.30
N ILE A 20 4.91 -11.68 9.14
CA ILE A 20 3.74 -10.92 8.68
C ILE A 20 4.18 -9.77 7.80
N GLU A 21 5.26 -9.09 8.17
CA GLU A 21 5.77 -7.98 7.36
C GLU A 21 6.25 -8.45 6.00
N ILE A 22 6.89 -9.62 5.93
CA ILE A 22 7.32 -10.19 4.65
C ILE A 22 6.11 -10.48 3.77
N VAL A 23 5.08 -11.09 4.32
CA VAL A 23 3.85 -11.37 3.56
C VAL A 23 3.23 -10.06 3.08
N GLY A 24 3.22 -9.05 3.94
CA GLY A 24 2.70 -7.74 3.57
C GLY A 24 3.48 -7.10 2.43
N LEU A 25 4.81 -7.20 2.46
CA LEU A 25 5.64 -6.67 1.38
C LEU A 25 5.42 -7.42 0.08
N MET A 26 5.27 -8.75 0.14
CA MET A 26 4.97 -9.53 -1.05
C MET A 26 3.62 -9.17 -1.64
N ALA A 27 2.61 -9.03 -0.78
CA ALA A 27 1.29 -8.61 -1.22
C ALA A 27 1.35 -7.22 -1.85
N ALA A 28 2.14 -6.33 -1.27
CA ALA A 28 2.32 -4.98 -1.80
C ALA A 28 2.94 -4.99 -3.20
N CYS A 29 3.89 -5.90 -3.44
CA CYS A 29 4.48 -6.03 -4.76
C CYS A 29 3.42 -6.38 -5.81
N PHE A 30 2.52 -7.30 -5.48
CA PHE A 30 1.46 -7.68 -6.39
C PHE A 30 0.47 -6.55 -6.63
N THR A 31 0.00 -5.91 -5.55
CA THR A 31 -0.98 -4.83 -5.69
C THR A 31 -0.38 -3.61 -6.37
N THR A 32 0.84 -3.24 -6.01
CA THR A 32 1.52 -2.11 -6.63
C THR A 32 1.80 -2.40 -8.10
N GLY A 33 2.22 -3.62 -8.40
CA GLY A 33 2.48 -4.03 -9.77
C GLY A 33 1.25 -3.94 -10.66
N SER A 34 0.06 -4.11 -10.07
CA SER A 34 -1.17 -4.01 -10.85
C SER A 34 -1.47 -2.58 -11.28
N PHE A 35 -0.91 -1.58 -10.61
CA PHE A 35 -1.09 -0.19 -11.03
C PHE A 35 -0.18 0.19 -12.20
N LEU A 36 0.96 -0.50 -12.35
CA LEU A 36 1.93 -0.16 -13.38
C LEU A 36 1.34 -0.22 -14.80
N PRO A 37 0.61 -1.27 -15.19
CA PRO A 37 0.00 -1.29 -16.52
C PRO A 37 -0.97 -0.14 -16.72
N GLN A 38 -1.70 0.26 -15.69
CA GLN A 38 -2.66 1.34 -15.80
C GLN A 38 -1.96 2.68 -16.01
N VAL A 39 -0.90 2.94 -15.24
CA VAL A 39 -0.12 4.16 -15.40
C VAL A 39 0.52 4.20 -16.78
N TYR A 40 1.10 3.10 -17.23
CA TYR A 40 1.72 3.00 -18.53
C TYR A 40 0.71 3.26 -19.65
N LYS A 41 -0.47 2.67 -19.54
CA LYS A 41 -1.51 2.82 -20.52
C LYS A 41 -1.95 4.28 -20.65
N ILE A 42 -2.19 4.93 -19.53
CA ILE A 42 -2.59 6.32 -19.50
C ILE A 42 -1.49 7.21 -20.09
N TRP A 43 -0.26 6.96 -19.69
CA TRP A 43 0.88 7.75 -20.15
C TRP A 43 1.11 7.60 -21.65
N LYS A 44 1.05 6.36 -22.13
CA LYS A 44 1.36 6.08 -23.54
C LYS A 44 0.22 6.48 -24.47
N HIS A 45 -1.00 6.12 -24.11
CA HIS A 45 -2.15 6.32 -25.01
C HIS A 45 -2.87 7.63 -24.77
N LYS A 46 -2.56 8.31 -23.68
CA LYS A 46 -3.20 9.58 -23.32
C LYS A 46 -4.72 9.44 -23.19
N ARG A 47 -5.16 8.31 -22.66
CA ARG A 47 -6.59 8.01 -22.49
C ARG A 47 -6.82 7.52 -21.08
N SER A 48 -7.90 7.98 -20.49
CA SER A 48 -8.30 7.57 -19.14
C SER A 48 -9.66 6.89 -19.14
N ASP A 49 -10.08 6.35 -20.28
CA ASP A 49 -11.33 5.63 -20.40
C ASP A 49 -11.33 4.43 -19.46
N GLY A 50 -12.46 4.16 -18.84
CA GLY A 50 -12.59 3.03 -17.95
C GLY A 50 -12.04 3.26 -16.55
N ILE A 51 -11.49 4.43 -16.27
CA ILE A 51 -11.00 4.77 -14.94
C ILE A 51 -12.04 5.62 -14.25
N SER A 52 -12.48 5.17 -13.07
CA SER A 52 -13.45 5.88 -12.26
C SER A 52 -12.74 6.82 -11.29
N LEU A 53 -12.92 8.12 -11.46
CA LEU A 53 -12.31 9.11 -10.59
C LEU A 53 -12.81 8.94 -9.14
N SER A 54 -14.11 8.77 -8.95
CA SER A 54 -14.64 8.62 -7.61
C SER A 54 -14.11 7.37 -6.91
N MET A 55 -13.92 6.27 -7.65
CA MET A 55 -13.35 5.06 -7.08
C MET A 55 -11.92 5.29 -6.62
N TYR A 56 -11.11 5.95 -7.44
CA TYR A 56 -9.73 6.21 -7.07
C TYR A 56 -9.62 7.20 -5.92
N LEU A 57 -10.51 8.19 -5.84
CA LEU A 57 -10.53 9.09 -4.69
C LEU A 57 -10.89 8.35 -3.41
N PHE A 58 -11.85 7.44 -3.51
CA PHE A 58 -12.24 6.61 -2.37
C PHE A 58 -11.09 5.72 -1.92
N MET A 59 -10.40 5.10 -2.88
CA MET A 59 -9.25 4.25 -2.58
C MET A 59 -8.11 5.04 -1.97
N LEU A 60 -7.86 6.24 -2.48
CA LEU A 60 -6.80 7.10 -1.94
C LEU A 60 -7.09 7.47 -0.48
N THR A 61 -8.35 7.75 -0.17
CA THR A 61 -8.74 8.01 1.21
C THR A 61 -8.42 6.82 2.10
N GLY A 62 -8.74 5.61 1.64
CA GLY A 62 -8.41 4.40 2.37
C GLY A 62 -6.92 4.20 2.56
N VAL A 63 -6.14 4.51 1.52
CA VAL A 63 -4.69 4.39 1.58
C VAL A 63 -4.11 5.35 2.63
N ILE A 64 -4.61 6.58 2.68
CA ILE A 64 -4.16 7.55 3.68
C ILE A 64 -4.47 7.04 5.08
N LEU A 65 -5.66 6.50 5.29
CA LEU A 65 -6.03 5.94 6.59
C LEU A 65 -5.13 4.77 6.95
N TRP A 66 -4.77 3.93 5.99
CA TRP A 66 -3.85 2.82 6.22
C TRP A 66 -2.46 3.29 6.59
N ILE A 67 -1.99 4.39 5.99
CA ILE A 67 -0.68 4.95 6.35
C ILE A 67 -0.70 5.41 7.80
N ILE A 68 -1.77 6.10 8.21
CA ILE A 68 -1.91 6.55 9.59
C ILE A 68 -1.92 5.35 10.53
N TYR A 69 -2.70 4.32 10.19
CA TYR A 69 -2.74 3.10 10.99
C TYR A 69 -1.36 2.44 11.09
N GLY A 70 -0.65 2.37 9.95
CA GLY A 70 0.69 1.79 9.93
C GLY A 70 1.67 2.53 10.80
N LEU A 71 1.54 3.87 10.86
CA LEU A 71 2.39 4.67 11.73
C LEU A 71 2.12 4.39 13.19
N PHE A 72 0.86 4.15 13.57
CA PHE A 72 0.53 3.84 14.95
C PHE A 72 1.07 2.48 15.39
N ILE A 73 1.10 1.50 14.49
CA ILE A 73 1.58 0.16 14.85
C ILE A 73 3.01 -0.09 14.38
N TRP A 74 3.65 0.90 13.76
CA TRP A 74 5.03 0.79 13.24
C TRP A 74 5.19 -0.38 12.28
N SER A 75 4.23 -0.59 11.41
CA SER A 75 4.32 -1.63 10.38
C SER A 75 4.97 -1.03 9.14
N ILE A 76 6.21 -1.43 8.88
CA ILE A 76 6.97 -0.92 7.74
C ILE A 76 6.30 -1.32 6.43
N SER A 77 5.81 -2.55 6.33
CA SER A 77 5.18 -3.02 5.10
C SER A 77 3.92 -2.24 4.78
N VAL A 78 3.10 -1.95 5.80
CA VAL A 78 1.87 -1.17 5.60
C VAL A 78 2.21 0.26 5.16
N ILE A 79 3.20 0.87 5.80
CA ILE A 79 3.59 2.25 5.48
C ILE A 79 4.11 2.34 4.05
N ILE A 80 5.08 1.49 3.71
CA ILE A 80 5.71 1.53 2.39
C ILE A 80 4.71 1.19 1.30
N ALA A 81 3.93 0.13 1.49
CA ALA A 81 2.98 -0.33 0.48
C ALA A 81 1.97 0.75 0.15
N ASN A 82 1.40 1.37 1.18
CA ASN A 82 0.36 2.36 0.98
C ASN A 82 0.93 3.68 0.49
N PHE A 83 2.17 4.02 0.89
CA PHE A 83 2.83 5.21 0.38
C PHE A 83 3.04 5.10 -1.14
N ILE A 84 3.54 3.95 -1.60
CA ILE A 84 3.76 3.72 -3.03
C ILE A 84 2.41 3.71 -3.76
N ALA A 85 1.40 3.05 -3.18
CA ALA A 85 0.07 3.03 -3.77
C ALA A 85 -0.50 4.44 -3.90
N ALA A 86 -0.28 5.29 -2.91
CA ALA A 86 -0.75 6.67 -2.95
C ALA A 86 -0.11 7.43 -4.10
N ILE A 87 1.18 7.21 -4.34
CA ILE A 87 1.89 7.85 -5.45
C ILE A 87 1.26 7.45 -6.78
N PHE A 88 1.08 6.14 -7.00
CA PHE A 88 0.50 5.67 -8.26
C PHE A 88 -0.94 6.12 -8.43
N GLN A 89 -1.73 6.09 -7.38
CA GLN A 89 -3.12 6.53 -7.45
C GLN A 89 -3.20 8.03 -7.74
N SER A 90 -2.31 8.80 -7.15
CA SER A 90 -2.26 10.24 -7.41
C SER A 90 -1.92 10.53 -8.88
N ILE A 91 -0.99 9.77 -9.45
CA ILE A 91 -0.65 9.90 -10.86
C ILE A 91 -1.86 9.60 -11.74
N ILE A 92 -2.56 8.51 -11.43
CA ILE A 92 -3.75 8.11 -12.18
C ILE A 92 -4.83 9.19 -12.09
N ILE A 93 -5.06 9.70 -10.89
CA ILE A 93 -6.07 10.75 -10.67
C ILE A 93 -5.69 12.01 -11.45
N TYR A 94 -4.42 12.38 -11.42
CA TYR A 94 -3.94 13.55 -12.14
C TYR A 94 -4.24 13.43 -13.62
N TYR A 95 -3.91 12.30 -14.23
CA TYR A 95 -4.16 12.09 -15.64
C TYR A 95 -5.65 12.01 -15.95
N LYS A 96 -6.43 11.42 -15.06
CA LYS A 96 -7.88 11.37 -15.26
C LYS A 96 -8.48 12.77 -15.32
N LEU A 97 -8.03 13.65 -14.44
CA LEU A 97 -8.50 15.03 -14.44
C LEU A 97 -8.01 15.80 -15.65
N LYS A 98 -6.77 15.54 -16.05
CA LYS A 98 -6.18 16.26 -17.19
C LYS A 98 -6.77 15.83 -18.53
N LEU A 99 -7.09 14.54 -18.67
CA LEU A 99 -7.51 13.95 -19.94
C LEU A 99 -9.02 13.89 -20.12
N LYS A 100 -9.77 14.61 -19.31
CA LYS A 100 -11.24 14.61 -19.41
C LYS A 100 -11.75 14.82 -20.83
#